data_1b1c797a71ab812b3884d44daef0a885
#
_entry.id   1b1c797a71ab812b3884d44daef0a885
#
_cell.length_a   1.000
_cell.length_b   1.000
_cell.length_c   1.000
_cell.angle_alpha   90.00
_cell.angle_beta   90.00
_cell.angle_gamma   90.00
#
_symmetry.space_group_name_H-M   'P 1'
#
loop_
_entity.id
_entity.type
_entity.pdbx_description
1 polymer ?
#
loop_
_entity_poly.entity_id
_entity_poly.type
_entity_poly.pdbx_seq_one_letter_code
_entity_poly.pdbx_strand_id
1 'polypeptide(L)'
;MEKRPDPVRTEIIRNGLVAITEEMKSNLLRTAYSMIIYEAQDFTVGLFDAEGNTVSIGIGLPMFIRGMSHTVRRMLEHFAEREGKRNVDIGIYPGDVLVTNDAYLTGSHLNHMTFVVPIFADGALVAFSACMAHWADIGGALDGMTKDIYSEGLQVPIIKAWRRGEPNHDYLDFIRMNVRIPERAMGDLNAQVAAVRMGARRFNQLIDRYGLEAVQGGISAIMDHTEARAREQVRAIPDGVYEAESFMDDDGVDAGKRVRIKVKVTVADDQMTIDLTDVAAQVKGFYNSGEAAGKACCQVAFKCLTSPLEKPINEGSFRPLNIILPPGRVVSAVRPSPMRWWMTFPMTIVDTIFKALAPAIPDRVISGHHADLLSAALNGRRPENGRLWLLSGGLIGGGWGAKQGADGSSATICINDGDTHNSPVEQVEAKYPLVIERYGLREDSGGAGTWQGGLGTEKIVRAAADFMFNAQVERVQCRPWGLFGGHPGTGNQVSVRVGPEKELRFPTGKVLARQLQTGDAYILRAGGGGGFGTPLDRPLEKIEDDLHEGYISRKRAEGCYGVVFKGGTNQIDVDATRRRRTDLIDRPIPPDALDPEESAVMSADDEAKLFTRGKSFLARCC
;
A
#
# COMPACT_ATOMS: atom_id res chain seq x y z
N MET A 1 -24.45 30.38 25.85
CA MET A 1 -24.70 30.02 24.43
C MET A 1 -23.34 30.15 23.74
N GLU A 2 -22.68 29.04 23.46
CA GLU A 2 -21.49 29.03 22.61
C GLU A 2 -21.86 29.63 21.26
N LYS A 3 -21.15 30.67 20.86
CA LYS A 3 -21.30 31.28 19.54
C LYS A 3 -20.96 30.24 18.49
N ARG A 4 -21.94 29.77 17.69
CA ARG A 4 -21.65 28.90 16.54
C ARG A 4 -20.57 29.58 15.69
N PRO A 5 -19.52 28.82 15.29
CA PRO A 5 -18.48 29.37 14.43
C PRO A 5 -19.08 29.96 13.15
N ASP A 6 -18.55 31.08 12.71
CA ASP A 6 -18.95 31.72 11.44
C ASP A 6 -18.69 30.73 10.27
N PRO A 7 -19.72 30.34 9.50
CA PRO A 7 -19.55 29.34 8.42
C PRO A 7 -18.54 29.78 7.35
N VAL A 8 -18.48 31.06 7.01
CA VAL A 8 -17.52 31.57 6.02
C VAL A 8 -16.09 31.46 6.55
N ARG A 9 -15.87 31.83 7.81
CA ARG A 9 -14.56 31.71 8.44
C ARG A 9 -14.14 30.25 8.60
N THR A 10 -15.07 29.36 8.95
CA THR A 10 -14.84 27.92 9.03
C THR A 10 -14.37 27.36 7.68
N GLU A 11 -14.99 27.78 6.57
CA GLU A 11 -14.61 27.33 5.23
C GLU A 11 -13.23 27.88 4.81
N ILE A 12 -12.91 29.11 5.19
CA ILE A 12 -11.56 29.67 4.97
C ILE A 12 -10.50 28.88 5.74
N ILE A 13 -10.77 28.53 7.00
CA ILE A 13 -9.88 27.72 7.84
C ILE A 13 -9.74 26.31 7.22
N ARG A 14 -10.83 25.67 6.79
CA ARG A 14 -10.81 24.38 6.10
C ARG A 14 -9.84 24.39 4.92
N ASN A 15 -9.99 25.35 4.02
CA ASN A 15 -9.15 25.47 2.84
C ASN A 15 -7.70 25.83 3.20
N GLY A 16 -7.49 26.61 4.26
CA GLY A 16 -6.18 26.91 4.80
C GLY A 16 -5.43 25.67 5.30
N LEU A 17 -6.11 24.81 6.06
CA LEU A 17 -5.55 23.54 6.55
C LEU A 17 -5.20 22.59 5.42
N VAL A 18 -6.07 22.45 4.40
CA VAL A 18 -5.78 21.66 3.20
C VAL A 18 -4.56 22.23 2.46
N ALA A 19 -4.51 23.54 2.24
CA ALA A 19 -3.41 24.20 1.56
C ALA A 19 -2.07 23.97 2.28
N ILE A 20 -2.05 24.01 3.61
CA ILE A 20 -0.84 23.74 4.40
C ILE A 20 -0.33 22.32 4.16
N THR A 21 -1.19 21.31 4.24
CA THR A 21 -0.78 19.92 4.05
C THR A 21 -0.38 19.61 2.61
N GLU A 22 -1.01 20.22 1.60
CA GLU A 22 -0.59 20.11 0.20
C GLU A 22 0.76 20.82 -0.05
N GLU A 23 1.03 21.96 0.62
CA GLU A 23 2.33 22.63 0.56
C GLU A 23 3.43 21.79 1.23
N MET A 24 3.15 21.15 2.38
CA MET A 24 4.05 20.20 3.03
C MET A 24 4.39 19.02 2.09
N LYS A 25 3.38 18.43 1.45
CA LYS A 25 3.53 17.37 0.45
C LYS A 25 4.43 17.82 -0.69
N SER A 26 4.13 18.96 -1.30
CA SER A 26 4.89 19.52 -2.43
C SER A 26 6.33 19.84 -2.05
N ASN A 27 6.56 20.36 -0.84
CA ASN A 27 7.91 20.64 -0.35
C ASN A 27 8.72 19.36 -0.21
N LEU A 28 8.16 18.32 0.42
CA LEU A 28 8.82 17.02 0.58
C LEU A 28 9.19 16.39 -0.76
N LEU A 29 8.25 16.33 -1.71
CA LEU A 29 8.47 15.78 -3.04
C LEU A 29 9.63 16.46 -3.79
N ARG A 30 9.77 17.78 -3.64
CA ARG A 30 10.81 18.57 -4.34
C ARG A 30 12.17 18.51 -3.68
N THR A 31 12.27 18.15 -2.41
CA THR A 31 13.51 18.22 -1.63
C THR A 31 14.04 16.84 -1.22
N ALA A 32 13.25 15.78 -1.34
CA ALA A 32 13.66 14.41 -1.03
C ALA A 32 14.72 13.88 -2.01
N TYR A 33 15.58 13.02 -1.52
CA TYR A 33 16.66 12.38 -2.27
C TYR A 33 16.29 10.98 -2.78
N SER A 34 15.33 10.34 -2.12
CA SER A 34 14.89 8.97 -2.45
C SER A 34 13.76 8.96 -3.47
N MET A 35 13.91 8.15 -4.54
CA MET A 35 12.84 7.90 -5.52
C MET A 35 11.59 7.30 -4.88
N ILE A 36 11.73 6.58 -3.77
CA ILE A 36 10.59 6.03 -3.03
C ILE A 36 9.71 7.16 -2.48
N ILE A 37 10.31 8.29 -2.09
CA ILE A 37 9.57 9.46 -1.62
C ILE A 37 9.03 10.27 -2.79
N TYR A 38 9.86 10.69 -3.77
CA TYR A 38 9.43 11.66 -4.76
C TYR A 38 8.72 11.06 -5.99
N GLU A 39 8.93 9.77 -6.33
CA GLU A 39 8.18 9.07 -7.40
C GLU A 39 7.07 8.19 -6.82
N ALA A 40 7.43 7.22 -5.96
CA ALA A 40 6.45 6.32 -5.38
C ALA A 40 5.51 6.97 -4.35
N GLN A 41 5.83 8.18 -3.89
CA GLN A 41 5.08 8.92 -2.88
C GLN A 41 4.87 8.17 -1.56
N ASP A 42 5.85 7.31 -1.20
CA ASP A 42 5.78 6.52 0.04
C ASP A 42 6.08 7.40 1.26
N PHE A 43 5.10 8.21 1.57
CA PHE A 43 5.10 9.12 2.72
C PHE A 43 3.69 9.60 3.06
N THR A 44 3.57 10.32 4.16
CA THR A 44 2.41 11.13 4.51
C THR A 44 2.85 12.33 5.36
N VAL A 45 2.13 13.43 5.24
CA VAL A 45 2.31 14.62 6.07
C VAL A 45 0.98 15.00 6.70
N GLY A 46 0.99 15.67 7.84
CA GLY A 46 -0.27 16.04 8.48
C GLY A 46 -0.16 17.05 9.60
N LEU A 47 -1.30 17.60 9.94
CA LEU A 47 -1.53 18.47 11.09
C LEU A 47 -2.43 17.73 12.09
N PHE A 48 -2.10 17.90 13.37
CA PHE A 48 -2.79 17.26 14.48
C PHE A 48 -3.08 18.31 15.55
N ASP A 49 -4.19 18.17 16.28
CA ASP A 49 -4.47 19.03 17.44
C ASP A 49 -3.55 18.70 18.64
N ALA A 50 -3.75 19.38 19.76
CA ALA A 50 -2.94 19.21 20.96
C ALA A 50 -3.06 17.82 21.60
N GLU A 51 -4.15 17.11 21.34
CA GLU A 51 -4.43 15.74 21.78
C GLU A 51 -3.95 14.67 20.79
N GLY A 52 -3.42 15.08 19.64
CA GLY A 52 -2.94 14.20 18.57
C GLY A 52 -4.05 13.67 17.66
N ASN A 53 -5.24 14.31 17.64
CA ASN A 53 -6.26 14.00 16.67
C ASN A 53 -5.90 14.56 15.29
N THR A 54 -6.22 13.81 14.25
CA THR A 54 -5.96 14.25 12.87
C THR A 54 -6.82 15.46 12.50
N VAL A 55 -6.18 16.56 12.11
CA VAL A 55 -6.82 17.79 11.64
C VAL A 55 -6.85 17.85 10.11
N SER A 56 -5.73 17.57 9.47
CA SER A 56 -5.60 17.52 8.00
C SER A 56 -4.44 16.63 7.61
N ILE A 57 -4.62 15.85 6.54
CA ILE A 57 -3.59 14.96 5.99
C ILE A 57 -3.31 15.33 4.53
N GLY A 58 -2.03 15.50 4.19
CA GLY A 58 -1.49 15.48 2.84
C GLY A 58 -1.03 14.06 2.51
N ILE A 59 -1.92 13.27 1.96
CA ILE A 59 -1.69 11.84 1.70
C ILE A 59 -0.71 11.66 0.53
N GLY A 60 0.33 10.84 0.74
CA GLY A 60 1.01 10.09 -0.30
C GLY A 60 0.32 8.73 -0.45
N LEU A 61 0.55 7.82 0.50
CA LEU A 61 -0.11 6.51 0.52
C LEU A 61 -1.38 6.50 1.37
N PRO A 62 -2.53 6.04 0.83
CA PRO A 62 -3.78 5.90 1.59
C PRO A 62 -3.66 5.08 2.87
N MET A 63 -2.75 4.11 2.92
CA MET A 63 -2.52 3.29 4.11
C MET A 63 -2.06 4.09 5.34
N PHE A 64 -1.56 5.30 5.15
CA PHE A 64 -1.17 6.17 6.26
C PHE A 64 -2.25 7.18 6.65
N ILE A 65 -3.50 6.94 6.23
CA ILE A 65 -4.63 7.87 6.41
C ILE A 65 -4.80 8.36 7.85
N ARG A 66 -4.39 7.57 8.84
CA ARG A 66 -4.48 7.88 10.27
C ARG A 66 -3.31 7.40 11.13
N GLY A 67 -2.32 6.73 10.53
CA GLY A 67 -1.21 6.09 11.27
C GLY A 67 -0.42 7.05 12.15
N MET A 68 -0.19 8.28 11.71
CA MET A 68 0.56 9.27 12.49
C MET A 68 -0.19 9.77 13.73
N SER A 69 -1.53 9.82 13.76
CA SER A 69 -2.29 10.21 14.95
C SER A 69 -1.94 9.32 16.15
N HIS A 70 -1.87 8.00 15.93
CA HIS A 70 -1.45 7.06 16.97
C HIS A 70 -0.01 7.36 17.44
N THR A 71 0.91 7.61 16.51
CA THR A 71 2.31 7.92 16.81
C THR A 71 2.45 9.22 17.61
N VAL A 72 1.73 10.29 17.23
CA VAL A 72 1.73 11.57 17.96
C VAL A 72 1.23 11.40 19.40
N ARG A 73 0.12 10.67 19.60
CA ARG A 73 -0.41 10.38 20.95
C ARG A 73 0.59 9.61 21.79
N ARG A 74 1.23 8.58 21.22
CA ARG A 74 2.28 7.82 21.94
C ARG A 74 3.51 8.65 22.28
N MET A 75 3.87 9.63 21.45
CA MET A 75 4.92 10.60 21.78
C MET A 75 4.51 11.50 22.96
N LEU A 76 3.27 11.99 22.99
CA LEU A 76 2.73 12.76 24.13
C LEU A 76 2.80 11.95 25.43
N GLU A 77 2.26 10.73 25.42
CA GLU A 77 2.28 9.81 26.56
C GLU A 77 3.71 9.52 27.02
N HIS A 78 4.63 9.25 26.09
CA HIS A 78 6.03 8.96 26.39
C HIS A 78 6.72 10.09 27.16
N PHE A 79 6.49 11.35 26.80
CA PHE A 79 7.08 12.48 27.51
C PHE A 79 6.34 12.78 28.82
N ALA A 80 5.04 12.53 28.91
CA ALA A 80 4.30 12.63 30.16
C ALA A 80 4.75 11.56 31.19
N GLU A 81 4.98 10.32 30.77
CA GLU A 81 5.48 9.22 31.61
C GLU A 81 6.90 9.47 32.17
N ARG A 82 7.64 10.40 31.59
CA ARG A 82 8.98 10.80 32.04
C ARG A 82 8.97 11.93 33.07
N GLU A 83 7.83 12.52 33.36
CA GLU A 83 7.72 13.58 34.35
C GLU A 83 8.23 13.10 35.71
N GLY A 84 9.06 13.90 36.36
CA GLY A 84 9.71 13.59 37.64
C GLY A 84 10.92 12.62 37.55
N LYS A 85 11.25 12.04 36.40
CA LYS A 85 12.46 11.22 36.22
C LYS A 85 13.70 12.09 36.07
N ARG A 86 14.82 11.66 36.72
CA ARG A 86 16.12 12.37 36.62
C ARG A 86 16.90 11.87 35.39
N ASN A 87 17.72 12.73 34.81
CA ASN A 87 18.64 12.44 33.71
C ASN A 87 17.95 11.94 32.42
N VAL A 88 16.67 12.28 32.23
CA VAL A 88 15.93 12.04 31.00
C VAL A 88 15.36 13.36 30.49
N ASP A 89 15.19 13.45 29.18
CA ASP A 89 14.54 14.60 28.55
C ASP A 89 13.03 14.50 28.85
N ILE A 90 12.53 15.45 29.59
CA ILE A 90 11.11 15.54 30.01
C ILE A 90 10.43 16.70 29.30
N GLY A 91 9.15 16.51 28.99
CA GLY A 91 8.32 17.56 28.37
C GLY A 91 8.62 17.76 26.89
N ILE A 92 7.76 18.53 26.27
CA ILE A 92 7.83 18.94 24.86
C ILE A 92 7.91 20.47 24.83
N TYR A 93 8.83 21.02 24.06
CA TYR A 93 9.15 22.45 24.08
C TYR A 93 9.17 23.05 22.67
N PRO A 94 9.01 24.38 22.53
CA PRO A 94 9.21 25.07 21.27
C PRO A 94 10.59 24.75 20.66
N GLY A 95 10.59 24.44 19.36
CA GLY A 95 11.82 24.10 18.63
C GLY A 95 12.24 22.63 18.70
N ASP A 96 11.56 21.80 19.51
CA ASP A 96 11.78 20.36 19.49
C ASP A 96 11.38 19.74 18.13
N VAL A 97 12.11 18.70 17.73
CA VAL A 97 11.70 17.79 16.64
C VAL A 97 11.78 16.38 17.20
N LEU A 98 10.63 15.76 17.38
CA LEU A 98 10.51 14.40 17.86
C LEU A 98 10.69 13.41 16.70
N VAL A 99 11.23 12.24 16.97
CA VAL A 99 11.44 11.20 15.95
C VAL A 99 11.25 9.80 16.53
N THR A 100 10.75 8.89 15.69
CA THR A 100 10.75 7.44 15.91
C THR A 100 10.57 6.70 14.59
N ASN A 101 11.01 5.43 14.55
CA ASN A 101 10.62 4.46 13.52
C ASN A 101 10.17 3.14 14.14
N ASP A 102 9.71 3.13 15.37
CA ASP A 102 9.22 1.91 16.01
C ASP A 102 8.07 1.30 15.21
N ALA A 103 8.33 0.17 14.54
CA ALA A 103 7.39 -0.49 13.64
C ALA A 103 6.08 -0.92 14.34
N TYR A 104 6.14 -1.27 15.62
CA TYR A 104 4.94 -1.63 16.41
C TYR A 104 4.07 -0.43 16.72
N LEU A 105 4.66 0.76 16.72
CA LEU A 105 3.98 2.02 16.95
C LEU A 105 3.45 2.64 15.64
N THR A 106 4.30 2.70 14.61
CA THR A 106 3.92 3.25 13.29
C THR A 106 3.00 2.32 12.50
N GLY A 107 3.04 1.02 12.82
CA GLY A 107 2.26 -0.03 12.18
C GLY A 107 2.92 -0.63 10.93
N SER A 108 4.00 -0.02 10.45
CA SER A 108 4.73 -0.40 9.25
C SER A 108 6.12 -0.96 9.56
N HIS A 109 7.01 -1.05 8.59
CA HIS A 109 8.39 -1.49 8.81
C HIS A 109 9.29 -0.35 9.32
N LEU A 110 10.53 -0.68 9.74
CA LEU A 110 11.49 0.27 10.30
C LEU A 110 11.94 1.36 9.30
N ASN A 111 11.73 1.17 8.00
CA ASN A 111 12.08 2.17 6.99
C ASN A 111 11.26 3.46 7.10
N HIS A 112 10.08 3.42 7.74
CA HIS A 112 9.25 4.60 7.90
C HIS A 112 9.68 5.44 9.10
N MET A 113 10.50 6.45 8.81
CA MET A 113 10.94 7.42 9.81
C MET A 113 9.88 8.51 9.98
N THR A 114 9.42 8.72 11.21
CA THR A 114 8.40 9.72 11.54
C THR A 114 8.99 10.87 12.32
N PHE A 115 8.87 12.10 11.79
CA PHE A 115 9.27 13.35 12.46
C PHE A 115 8.03 14.16 12.84
N VAL A 116 8.04 14.73 14.06
CA VAL A 116 6.93 15.52 14.62
C VAL A 116 7.46 16.80 15.24
N VAL A 117 6.87 17.94 14.87
CA VAL A 117 7.17 19.25 15.43
C VAL A 117 5.96 19.75 16.22
N PRO A 118 6.11 20.10 17.51
CA PRO A 118 5.07 20.72 18.29
C PRO A 118 4.86 22.18 17.87
N ILE A 119 3.61 22.61 17.85
CA ILE A 119 3.21 24.00 17.52
C ILE A 119 2.71 24.66 18.80
N PHE A 120 3.33 25.79 19.12
CA PHE A 120 2.99 26.60 20.30
C PHE A 120 2.41 27.94 19.88
N ALA A 121 1.38 28.38 20.59
CA ALA A 121 0.82 29.73 20.53
C ALA A 121 0.56 30.22 21.94
N ASP A 122 0.91 31.47 22.23
CA ASP A 122 0.78 32.12 23.58
C ASP A 122 1.40 31.27 24.71
N GLY A 123 2.49 30.56 24.42
CA GLY A 123 3.18 29.68 25.37
C GLY A 123 2.54 28.31 25.62
N ALA A 124 1.39 28.03 25.05
CA ALA A 124 0.71 26.74 25.14
C ALA A 124 0.95 25.86 23.90
N LEU A 125 1.03 24.55 24.09
CA LEU A 125 1.03 23.57 23.01
C LEU A 125 -0.38 23.51 22.39
N VAL A 126 -0.51 23.80 21.10
CA VAL A 126 -1.82 23.92 20.44
C VAL A 126 -2.03 22.92 19.30
N ALA A 127 -0.94 22.40 18.71
CA ALA A 127 -1.02 21.49 17.59
C ALA A 127 0.32 20.78 17.33
N PHE A 128 0.33 19.87 16.36
CA PHE A 128 1.54 19.24 15.83
C PHE A 128 1.53 19.23 14.31
N SER A 129 2.74 19.32 13.73
CA SER A 129 3.01 19.05 12.32
C SER A 129 3.87 17.81 12.21
N ALA A 130 3.47 16.83 11.42
CA ALA A 130 4.17 15.55 11.31
C ALA A 130 4.41 15.14 9.87
N CYS A 131 5.46 14.34 9.67
CA CYS A 131 5.83 13.70 8.41
C CYS A 131 6.37 12.30 8.68
N MET A 132 5.82 11.29 8.01
CA MET A 132 6.35 9.94 7.95
C MET A 132 6.76 9.65 6.51
N ALA A 133 7.97 9.13 6.27
CA ALA A 133 8.43 8.80 4.94
C ALA A 133 9.41 7.62 4.94
N HIS A 134 9.40 6.87 3.83
CA HIS A 134 10.20 5.67 3.63
C HIS A 134 11.67 6.02 3.31
N TRP A 135 12.59 5.61 4.16
CA TRP A 135 14.02 5.67 3.88
C TRP A 135 14.49 4.44 3.11
N ALA A 136 15.29 4.66 2.09
CA ALA A 136 15.77 3.59 1.21
C ALA A 136 16.67 2.57 1.93
N ASP A 137 17.36 2.98 3.00
CA ASP A 137 18.26 2.15 3.78
C ASP A 137 18.27 2.59 5.24
N ILE A 138 18.10 1.61 6.13
CA ILE A 138 18.15 1.76 7.59
C ILE A 138 19.06 0.71 8.23
N GLY A 139 20.02 0.15 7.47
CA GLY A 139 20.81 -1.00 7.91
C GLY A 139 20.05 -2.32 7.78
N GLY A 140 20.36 -3.28 8.63
CA GLY A 140 19.73 -4.61 8.61
C GLY A 140 20.17 -5.51 7.45
N ALA A 141 19.55 -6.68 7.32
CA ALA A 141 19.81 -7.62 6.23
C ALA A 141 19.27 -7.09 4.90
N LEU A 142 20.02 -7.25 3.82
CA LEU A 142 19.56 -6.89 2.46
C LEU A 142 18.85 -8.05 1.77
N ASP A 143 19.26 -9.28 2.10
CA ASP A 143 18.83 -10.49 1.42
C ASP A 143 18.25 -11.49 2.41
N GLY A 144 17.32 -12.29 1.93
CA GLY A 144 16.70 -13.34 2.71
C GLY A 144 15.58 -12.85 3.64
N MET A 145 14.98 -13.81 4.34
CA MET A 145 13.90 -13.56 5.28
C MET A 145 14.45 -13.17 6.65
N THR A 146 13.99 -12.05 7.18
CA THR A 146 14.20 -11.68 8.57
C THR A 146 13.30 -12.52 9.48
N LYS A 147 13.82 -12.91 10.65
CA LYS A 147 13.11 -13.78 11.60
C LYS A 147 12.55 -13.01 12.81
N ASP A 148 13.06 -11.80 12.99
CA ASP A 148 12.68 -10.89 14.06
C ASP A 148 12.98 -9.45 13.65
N ILE A 149 12.43 -8.50 14.38
CA ILE A 149 12.60 -7.07 14.12
C ILE A 149 14.06 -6.59 14.28
N TYR A 150 14.88 -7.30 15.06
CA TYR A 150 16.27 -6.89 15.32
C TYR A 150 17.17 -7.10 14.12
N SER A 151 16.82 -8.01 13.23
CA SER A 151 17.51 -8.25 11.96
C SER A 151 17.09 -7.30 10.83
N GLU A 152 16.01 -6.51 11.02
CA GLU A 152 15.44 -5.64 9.98
C GLU A 152 16.14 -4.28 9.86
N GLY A 153 16.87 -3.85 10.88
CA GLY A 153 17.66 -2.62 10.83
C GLY A 153 17.62 -1.81 12.11
N LEU A 154 17.98 -0.54 11.95
CA LEU A 154 18.06 0.42 13.04
C LEU A 154 16.68 0.71 13.63
N GLN A 155 16.53 0.52 14.93
CA GLN A 155 15.35 0.91 15.69
C GLN A 155 15.63 2.21 16.44
N VAL A 156 14.87 3.25 16.13
CA VAL A 156 14.92 4.56 16.79
C VAL A 156 13.72 4.67 17.74
N PRO A 157 13.92 4.66 19.06
CA PRO A 157 12.83 4.88 20.01
C PRO A 157 12.31 6.32 19.90
N ILE A 158 11.26 6.64 20.66
CA ILE A 158 10.80 8.03 20.75
C ILE A 158 11.89 8.87 21.43
N ILE A 159 12.52 9.75 20.64
CA ILE A 159 13.56 10.69 21.09
C ILE A 159 13.38 12.05 20.41
N LYS A 160 14.20 13.02 20.81
CA LYS A 160 14.28 14.33 20.15
C LYS A 160 15.48 14.37 19.20
N ALA A 161 15.20 14.53 17.92
CA ALA A 161 16.21 14.79 16.89
C ALA A 161 16.74 16.23 16.95
N TRP A 162 15.90 17.19 17.39
CA TRP A 162 16.29 18.55 17.79
C TRP A 162 15.71 18.84 19.17
N ARG A 163 16.49 19.51 20.01
CA ARG A 163 16.10 19.96 21.35
C ARG A 163 16.07 21.47 21.38
N ARG A 164 14.88 22.06 21.51
CA ARG A 164 14.70 23.53 21.59
C ARG A 164 15.40 24.29 20.46
N GLY A 165 15.35 23.74 19.25
CA GLY A 165 15.97 24.33 18.06
C GLY A 165 17.37 23.82 17.73
N GLU A 166 18.10 23.26 18.70
CA GLU A 166 19.45 22.75 18.52
C GLU A 166 19.45 21.28 18.06
N PRO A 167 20.23 20.91 17.02
CA PRO A 167 20.33 19.55 16.54
C PRO A 167 20.95 18.62 17.58
N ASN A 168 20.41 17.42 17.72
CA ASN A 168 21.00 16.36 18.52
C ASN A 168 22.08 15.64 17.69
N HIS A 169 23.31 16.12 17.79
CA HIS A 169 24.43 15.59 17.01
C HIS A 169 24.69 14.09 17.25
N ASP A 170 24.51 13.61 18.50
CA ASP A 170 24.68 12.21 18.83
C ASP A 170 23.70 11.33 18.02
N TYR A 171 22.42 11.76 17.90
CA TYR A 171 21.44 11.09 17.08
C TYR A 171 21.81 11.13 15.59
N LEU A 172 22.23 12.28 15.08
CA LEU A 172 22.59 12.42 13.65
C LEU A 172 23.81 11.56 13.29
N ASP A 173 24.81 11.47 14.15
CA ASP A 173 25.99 10.63 13.95
C ASP A 173 25.66 9.14 14.09
N PHE A 174 24.77 8.80 15.04
CA PHE A 174 24.27 7.44 15.18
C PHE A 174 23.55 6.96 13.91
N ILE A 175 22.72 7.81 13.29
CA ILE A 175 22.10 7.49 11.99
C ILE A 175 23.17 7.26 10.91
N ARG A 176 24.13 8.18 10.75
CA ARG A 176 25.18 8.07 9.72
C ARG A 176 25.98 6.77 9.80
N MET A 177 26.25 6.31 11.02
CA MET A 177 27.01 5.08 11.23
C MET A 177 26.22 3.79 10.95
N ASN A 178 24.90 3.83 10.98
CA ASN A 178 24.07 2.63 10.88
C ASN A 178 23.37 2.45 9.53
N VAL A 179 23.55 3.38 8.59
CA VAL A 179 23.02 3.29 7.23
C VAL A 179 24.15 3.17 6.21
N ARG A 180 23.89 2.47 5.10
CA ARG A 180 24.91 2.22 4.05
C ARG A 180 25.12 3.41 3.12
N ILE A 181 24.09 4.27 3.00
CA ILE A 181 24.09 5.44 2.09
C ILE A 181 23.71 6.69 2.92
N PRO A 182 24.63 7.15 3.80
CA PRO A 182 24.35 8.22 4.75
C PRO A 182 23.95 9.54 4.09
N GLU A 183 24.51 9.90 2.93
CA GLU A 183 24.15 11.15 2.23
C GLU A 183 22.68 11.16 1.83
N ARG A 184 22.14 10.02 1.36
CA ARG A 184 20.73 9.89 1.00
C ARG A 184 19.84 9.98 2.23
N ALA A 185 20.16 9.23 3.28
CA ALA A 185 19.39 9.23 4.52
C ALA A 185 19.34 10.62 5.16
N MET A 186 20.47 11.33 5.20
CA MET A 186 20.53 12.70 5.72
C MET A 186 19.80 13.71 4.83
N GLY A 187 19.80 13.52 3.51
CA GLY A 187 19.02 14.31 2.58
C GLY A 187 17.52 14.17 2.83
N ASP A 188 17.02 12.94 2.95
CA ASP A 188 15.62 12.64 3.23
C ASP A 188 15.20 13.12 4.63
N LEU A 189 16.08 12.98 5.66
CA LEU A 189 15.88 13.52 7.00
C LEU A 189 15.66 15.05 6.93
N ASN A 190 16.55 15.77 6.26
CA ASN A 190 16.45 17.23 6.15
C ASN A 190 15.19 17.66 5.39
N ALA A 191 14.79 16.92 4.34
CA ALA A 191 13.56 17.16 3.60
C ALA A 191 12.32 17.00 4.48
N GLN A 192 12.25 15.93 5.30
CA GLN A 192 11.15 15.70 6.23
C GLN A 192 11.11 16.79 7.32
N VAL A 193 12.24 17.14 7.92
CA VAL A 193 12.31 18.19 8.95
C VAL A 193 11.92 19.55 8.37
N ALA A 194 12.33 19.87 7.14
CA ALA A 194 11.92 21.10 6.45
C ALA A 194 10.40 21.14 6.22
N ALA A 195 9.80 20.03 5.79
CA ALA A 195 8.36 19.92 5.57
C ALA A 195 7.56 20.13 6.86
N VAL A 196 7.94 19.47 7.99
CA VAL A 196 7.20 19.61 9.25
C VAL A 196 7.38 21.01 9.88
N ARG A 197 8.56 21.60 9.77
CA ARG A 197 8.80 22.98 10.22
C ARG A 197 8.01 24.00 9.39
N MET A 198 7.89 23.77 8.09
CA MET A 198 7.09 24.60 7.21
C MET A 198 5.60 24.50 7.57
N GLY A 199 5.08 23.28 7.81
CA GLY A 199 3.70 23.06 8.27
C GLY A 199 3.41 23.81 9.57
N ALA A 200 4.31 23.71 10.56
CA ALA A 200 4.18 24.42 11.83
C ALA A 200 4.15 25.95 11.65
N ARG A 201 5.04 26.49 10.84
CA ARG A 201 5.08 27.94 10.52
C ARG A 201 3.80 28.41 9.85
N ARG A 202 3.29 27.64 8.87
CA ARG A 202 2.06 27.97 8.16
C ARG A 202 0.83 27.90 9.06
N PHE A 203 0.80 26.94 9.98
CA PHE A 203 -0.28 26.85 10.98
C PHE A 203 -0.27 28.06 11.92
N ASN A 204 0.89 28.50 12.40
CA ASN A 204 1.01 29.73 13.21
C ASN A 204 0.56 30.97 12.42
N GLN A 205 0.91 31.09 11.13
CA GLN A 205 0.40 32.17 10.26
C GLN A 205 -1.14 32.17 10.15
N LEU A 206 -1.78 30.99 10.17
CA LEU A 206 -3.23 30.89 10.21
C LEU A 206 -3.79 31.42 11.54
N ILE A 207 -3.13 31.08 12.67
CA ILE A 207 -3.46 31.60 14.01
C ILE A 207 -3.27 33.12 14.06
N ASP A 208 -2.14 33.63 13.59
CA ASP A 208 -1.83 35.08 13.58
C ASP A 208 -2.90 35.88 12.82
N ARG A 209 -3.42 35.29 11.73
CA ARG A 209 -4.41 35.95 10.88
C ARG A 209 -5.83 35.93 11.41
N TYR A 210 -6.25 34.82 12.05
CA TYR A 210 -7.64 34.58 12.43
C TYR A 210 -7.88 34.49 13.93
N GLY A 211 -6.82 34.41 14.74
CA GLY A 211 -6.85 34.17 16.18
C GLY A 211 -6.94 32.69 16.53
N LEU A 212 -6.32 32.29 17.65
CA LEU A 212 -6.27 30.89 18.12
C LEU A 212 -7.67 30.30 18.33
N GLU A 213 -8.54 31.01 19.04
CA GLU A 213 -9.94 30.58 19.33
C GLU A 213 -10.71 30.30 18.04
N ALA A 214 -10.58 31.17 17.03
CA ALA A 214 -11.26 30.99 15.76
C ALA A 214 -10.73 29.77 14.97
N VAL A 215 -9.42 29.53 15.01
CA VAL A 215 -8.81 28.37 14.33
C VAL A 215 -9.25 27.07 15.02
N GLN A 216 -9.18 26.99 16.34
CA GLN A 216 -9.62 25.80 17.11
C GLN A 216 -11.12 25.55 16.97
N GLY A 217 -11.95 26.58 17.06
CA GLY A 217 -13.39 26.47 16.84
C GLY A 217 -13.75 26.05 15.40
N GLY A 218 -12.98 26.55 14.42
CA GLY A 218 -13.11 26.12 13.02
C GLY A 218 -12.74 24.65 12.83
N ILE A 219 -11.64 24.17 13.43
CA ILE A 219 -11.23 22.76 13.41
C ILE A 219 -12.32 21.85 14.00
N SER A 220 -12.85 22.21 15.19
CA SER A 220 -13.94 21.45 15.81
C SER A 220 -15.18 21.38 14.90
N ALA A 221 -15.60 22.50 14.34
CA ALA A 221 -16.77 22.55 13.45
C ALA A 221 -16.56 21.74 12.16
N ILE A 222 -15.34 21.70 11.62
CA ILE A 222 -14.98 20.87 10.45
C ILE A 222 -15.08 19.38 10.82
N MET A 223 -14.55 18.97 11.99
CA MET A 223 -14.64 17.58 12.45
C MET A 223 -16.10 17.15 12.69
N ASP A 224 -16.92 18.00 13.31
CA ASP A 224 -18.34 17.71 13.55
C ASP A 224 -19.12 17.60 12.23
N HIS A 225 -18.80 18.44 11.25
CA HIS A 225 -19.40 18.36 9.91
C HIS A 225 -19.04 17.04 9.20
N THR A 226 -17.76 16.65 9.21
CA THR A 226 -17.30 15.39 8.58
C THR A 226 -17.86 14.17 9.29
N GLU A 227 -18.01 14.20 10.62
CA GLU A 227 -18.69 13.17 11.39
C GLU A 227 -20.15 13.03 10.96
N ALA A 228 -20.91 14.13 10.93
CA ALA A 228 -22.31 14.13 10.54
C ALA A 228 -22.51 13.50 9.15
N ARG A 229 -21.66 13.86 8.20
CA ARG A 229 -21.69 13.27 6.85
C ARG A 229 -21.33 11.78 6.84
N ALA A 230 -20.30 11.38 7.59
CA ALA A 230 -19.93 9.97 7.68
C ALA A 230 -21.08 9.14 8.27
N ARG A 231 -21.74 9.62 9.32
CA ARG A 231 -22.92 8.97 9.92
C ARG A 231 -24.09 8.85 8.93
N GLU A 232 -24.35 9.90 8.14
CA GLU A 232 -25.38 9.86 7.09
C GLU A 232 -25.09 8.75 6.07
N GLN A 233 -23.83 8.60 5.66
CA GLN A 233 -23.43 7.56 4.70
C GLN A 233 -23.50 6.15 5.31
N VAL A 234 -23.23 6.01 6.61
CA VAL A 234 -23.41 4.72 7.30
C VAL A 234 -24.89 4.35 7.39
N ARG A 235 -25.79 5.28 7.72
CA ARG A 235 -27.24 5.05 7.71
C ARG A 235 -27.80 4.60 6.35
N ALA A 236 -27.11 4.94 5.26
CA ALA A 236 -27.49 4.49 3.93
C ALA A 236 -27.09 3.03 3.63
N ILE A 237 -26.37 2.36 4.53
CA ILE A 237 -26.05 0.95 4.46
C ILE A 237 -27.08 0.18 5.32
N PRO A 238 -27.74 -0.86 4.81
CA PRO A 238 -28.69 -1.64 5.61
C PRO A 238 -28.07 -2.16 6.91
N ASP A 239 -28.83 -2.09 8.00
CA ASP A 239 -28.41 -2.69 9.27
C ASP A 239 -28.22 -4.19 9.13
N GLY A 240 -27.19 -4.73 9.80
CA GLY A 240 -26.92 -6.15 9.72
C GLY A 240 -25.49 -6.53 10.13
N VAL A 241 -25.25 -7.84 10.07
CA VAL A 241 -23.93 -8.44 10.28
C VAL A 241 -23.49 -9.09 8.97
N TYR A 242 -22.37 -8.67 8.47
CA TYR A 242 -21.80 -9.10 7.19
C TYR A 242 -20.45 -9.74 7.42
N GLU A 243 -20.26 -10.94 6.91
CA GLU A 243 -18.99 -11.67 7.09
C GLU A 243 -18.43 -12.09 5.74
N ALA A 244 -17.11 -12.04 5.63
CA ALA A 244 -16.39 -12.62 4.51
C ALA A 244 -15.04 -13.16 4.97
N GLU A 245 -14.51 -14.09 4.18
CA GLU A 245 -13.15 -14.57 4.35
C GLU A 245 -12.39 -14.56 3.02
N SER A 246 -11.09 -14.43 3.16
CA SER A 246 -10.10 -14.55 2.10
C SER A 246 -8.84 -15.19 2.67
N PHE A 247 -7.87 -15.45 1.80
CA PHE A 247 -6.62 -16.08 2.19
C PHE A 247 -5.47 -15.39 1.50
N MET A 248 -4.33 -15.35 2.19
CA MET A 248 -3.02 -15.09 1.61
C MET A 248 -2.34 -16.44 1.31
N ASP A 249 -1.38 -16.46 0.37
CA ASP A 249 -0.75 -17.70 -0.10
C ASP A 249 -0.02 -18.43 1.03
N ASP A 250 0.95 -17.77 1.66
CA ASP A 250 1.67 -18.25 2.85
C ASP A 250 2.52 -17.12 3.48
N ASP A 251 3.28 -17.45 4.53
CA ASP A 251 4.16 -16.48 5.21
C ASP A 251 5.64 -16.56 4.76
N GLY A 252 5.93 -17.34 3.73
CA GLY A 252 7.29 -17.55 3.23
C GLY A 252 8.17 -18.48 4.09
N VAL A 253 7.68 -18.92 5.26
CA VAL A 253 8.36 -19.89 6.16
C VAL A 253 7.60 -21.21 6.18
N ASP A 254 6.32 -21.17 6.48
CA ASP A 254 5.42 -22.31 6.44
C ASP A 254 4.82 -22.41 5.03
N ALA A 255 5.64 -22.81 4.04
CA ALA A 255 5.30 -22.79 2.62
C ALA A 255 4.01 -23.57 2.30
N GLY A 256 3.14 -22.98 1.48
CA GLY A 256 1.86 -23.55 1.08
C GLY A 256 0.78 -23.54 2.16
N LYS A 257 1.08 -23.04 3.36
CA LYS A 257 0.09 -22.90 4.43
C LYS A 257 -0.61 -21.54 4.31
N ARG A 258 -1.81 -21.57 3.74
CA ARG A 258 -2.63 -20.36 3.57
C ARG A 258 -2.88 -19.65 4.90
N VAL A 259 -2.76 -18.31 4.88
CA VAL A 259 -3.04 -17.47 6.04
C VAL A 259 -4.44 -16.88 5.92
N ARG A 260 -5.30 -17.19 6.87
CA ARG A 260 -6.73 -16.82 6.83
C ARG A 260 -6.93 -15.36 7.23
N ILE A 261 -7.78 -14.68 6.46
CA ILE A 261 -8.33 -13.37 6.79
C ILE A 261 -9.85 -13.52 6.85
N LYS A 262 -10.42 -13.41 8.06
CA LYS A 262 -11.87 -13.34 8.25
C LYS A 262 -12.23 -11.98 8.84
N VAL A 263 -13.20 -11.32 8.23
CA VAL A 263 -13.69 -10.00 8.63
C VAL A 263 -15.18 -10.12 8.96
N LYS A 264 -15.60 -9.47 10.04
CA LYS A 264 -17.00 -9.27 10.39
C LYS A 264 -17.28 -7.77 10.46
N VAL A 265 -18.28 -7.33 9.70
CA VAL A 265 -18.73 -5.93 9.68
C VAL A 265 -20.15 -5.90 10.26
N THR A 266 -20.36 -5.09 11.29
CA THR A 266 -21.69 -4.83 11.86
C THR A 266 -22.07 -3.40 11.58
N VAL A 267 -23.21 -3.20 10.95
CA VAL A 267 -23.83 -1.88 10.73
C VAL A 267 -25.05 -1.78 11.60
N ALA A 268 -25.13 -0.73 12.40
CA ALA A 268 -26.25 -0.47 13.31
C ALA A 268 -26.50 1.05 13.35
N ASP A 269 -27.63 1.48 12.79
CA ASP A 269 -28.02 2.89 12.63
C ASP A 269 -26.91 3.71 11.93
N ASP A 270 -26.18 4.54 12.66
CA ASP A 270 -25.16 5.42 12.12
C ASP A 270 -23.72 5.00 12.48
N GLN A 271 -23.54 3.77 12.95
CA GLN A 271 -22.26 3.22 13.37
C GLN A 271 -21.89 1.96 12.59
N MET A 272 -20.62 1.85 12.29
CA MET A 272 -20.03 0.64 11.70
C MET A 272 -18.95 0.07 12.63
N THR A 273 -19.05 -1.21 12.94
CA THR A 273 -17.99 -1.94 13.66
C THR A 273 -17.33 -2.94 12.71
N ILE A 274 -16.02 -2.86 12.58
CA ILE A 274 -15.20 -3.84 11.84
C ILE A 274 -14.41 -4.65 12.86
N ASP A 275 -14.69 -5.95 12.89
CA ASP A 275 -14.09 -6.90 13.84
C ASP A 275 -13.10 -7.82 13.11
N LEU A 276 -11.84 -7.71 13.48
CA LEU A 276 -10.70 -8.49 12.98
C LEU A 276 -10.23 -9.57 13.98
N THR A 277 -11.05 -9.93 14.96
CA THR A 277 -10.70 -10.94 15.97
C THR A 277 -10.34 -12.29 15.35
N ASP A 278 -10.97 -12.67 14.25
CA ASP A 278 -10.79 -13.95 13.57
C ASP A 278 -9.73 -13.92 12.43
N VAL A 279 -9.00 -12.82 12.29
CA VAL A 279 -7.81 -12.78 11.42
C VAL A 279 -6.72 -13.65 12.03
N ALA A 280 -5.93 -14.33 11.19
CA ALA A 280 -4.87 -15.22 11.64
C ALA A 280 -3.93 -14.57 12.67
N ALA A 281 -3.39 -15.39 13.57
CA ALA A 281 -2.32 -14.97 14.48
C ALA A 281 -1.10 -14.48 13.69
N GLN A 282 -0.25 -13.68 14.35
CA GLN A 282 1.03 -13.24 13.76
C GLN A 282 1.82 -14.43 13.24
N VAL A 283 2.48 -14.24 12.10
CA VAL A 283 3.18 -15.29 11.36
C VAL A 283 4.69 -15.23 11.63
N LYS A 284 5.41 -16.31 11.29
CA LYS A 284 6.86 -16.42 11.47
C LYS A 284 7.65 -15.60 10.46
N GLY A 285 7.10 -15.48 9.22
CA GLY A 285 7.69 -14.67 8.17
C GLY A 285 7.52 -13.18 8.41
N PHE A 286 8.21 -12.35 7.66
CA PHE A 286 8.25 -10.89 7.85
C PHE A 286 7.05 -10.13 7.27
N TYR A 287 5.92 -10.82 7.08
CA TYR A 287 4.68 -10.27 6.51
C TYR A 287 3.70 -9.70 7.54
N ASN A 288 4.09 -9.63 8.81
CA ASN A 288 3.27 -9.00 9.84
C ASN A 288 3.22 -7.49 9.69
N SER A 289 2.18 -6.88 10.24
CA SER A 289 2.10 -5.44 10.43
C SER A 289 1.64 -5.08 11.85
N GLY A 290 1.90 -3.86 12.28
CA GLY A 290 1.50 -3.39 13.59
C GLY A 290 0.05 -2.92 13.63
N GLU A 291 -0.44 -2.64 14.85
CA GLU A 291 -1.83 -2.25 15.12
C GLU A 291 -2.28 -1.04 14.30
N ALA A 292 -1.41 -0.02 14.11
CA ALA A 292 -1.76 1.18 13.35
C ALA A 292 -2.12 0.84 11.89
N ALA A 293 -1.38 -0.08 11.23
CA ALA A 293 -1.70 -0.53 9.88
C ALA A 293 -2.97 -1.39 9.83
N GLY A 294 -3.18 -2.27 10.80
CA GLY A 294 -4.40 -3.06 10.91
C GLY A 294 -5.65 -2.19 11.12
N LYS A 295 -5.54 -1.08 11.85
CA LYS A 295 -6.61 -0.09 11.94
C LYS A 295 -6.75 0.72 10.65
N ALA A 296 -5.64 1.08 10.01
CA ALA A 296 -5.65 1.89 8.81
C ALA A 296 -6.36 1.20 7.64
N CYS A 297 -6.22 -0.12 7.46
CA CYS A 297 -6.96 -0.83 6.40
C CYS A 297 -8.48 -0.74 6.58
N CYS A 298 -8.99 -0.81 7.83
CA CYS A 298 -10.40 -0.58 8.12
C CYS A 298 -10.82 0.86 7.80
N GLN A 299 -9.98 1.83 8.11
CA GLN A 299 -10.22 3.25 7.87
C GLN A 299 -10.20 3.59 6.37
N VAL A 300 -9.29 2.98 5.59
CA VAL A 300 -9.27 3.10 4.12
C VAL A 300 -10.57 2.55 3.54
N ALA A 301 -10.96 1.33 3.90
CA ALA A 301 -12.21 0.74 3.45
C ALA A 301 -13.41 1.63 3.82
N PHE A 302 -13.50 2.07 5.07
CA PHE A 302 -14.57 2.94 5.56
C PHE A 302 -14.62 4.26 4.78
N LYS A 303 -13.47 4.91 4.56
CA LYS A 303 -13.40 6.18 3.80
C LYS A 303 -13.85 6.01 2.35
N CYS A 304 -13.44 4.92 1.70
CA CYS A 304 -13.90 4.59 0.33
C CYS A 304 -15.43 4.42 0.26
N LEU A 305 -16.03 3.83 1.30
CA LEU A 305 -17.46 3.54 1.34
C LEU A 305 -18.32 4.76 1.75
N THR A 306 -17.75 5.73 2.46
CA THR A 306 -18.52 6.85 3.03
C THR A 306 -18.28 8.18 2.34
N SER A 307 -17.02 8.59 2.15
CA SER A 307 -16.71 9.94 1.67
C SER A 307 -15.32 10.03 1.01
N PRO A 308 -15.09 9.33 -0.12
CA PRO A 308 -13.74 9.17 -0.69
C PRO A 308 -13.09 10.50 -1.10
N LEU A 309 -13.87 11.47 -1.52
CA LEU A 309 -13.36 12.75 -2.05
C LEU A 309 -13.37 13.91 -1.04
N GLU A 310 -13.88 13.69 0.19
CA GLU A 310 -14.02 14.77 1.18
C GLU A 310 -12.66 15.15 1.78
N LYS A 311 -12.37 16.45 1.78
CA LYS A 311 -11.17 17.06 2.38
C LYS A 311 -11.55 18.18 3.37
N PRO A 312 -10.71 18.41 4.42
CA PRO A 312 -9.55 17.60 4.80
C PRO A 312 -9.97 16.24 5.33
N ILE A 313 -9.10 15.23 5.18
CA ILE A 313 -9.23 13.98 5.92
C ILE A 313 -8.88 14.29 7.38
N ASN A 314 -9.82 14.06 8.30
CA ASN A 314 -9.68 14.41 9.69
C ASN A 314 -10.33 13.37 10.62
N GLU A 315 -10.14 13.54 11.92
CA GLU A 315 -10.65 12.64 12.98
C GLU A 315 -12.16 12.42 12.90
N GLY A 316 -12.93 13.48 12.60
CA GLY A 316 -14.39 13.44 12.54
C GLY A 316 -14.93 12.40 11.55
N SER A 317 -14.24 12.23 10.40
CA SER A 317 -14.64 11.25 9.38
C SER A 317 -14.67 9.81 9.90
N PHE A 318 -13.96 9.49 10.99
CA PHE A 318 -13.80 8.13 11.52
C PHE A 318 -14.51 7.89 12.86
N ARG A 319 -15.16 8.91 13.45
CA ARG A 319 -15.90 8.76 14.72
C ARG A 319 -17.04 7.71 14.66
N PRO A 320 -17.74 7.50 13.53
CA PRO A 320 -18.73 6.44 13.41
C PRO A 320 -18.14 5.03 13.26
N LEU A 321 -16.83 4.88 13.08
CA LEU A 321 -16.15 3.61 12.88
C LEU A 321 -15.56 3.10 14.19
N ASN A 322 -16.00 1.93 14.62
CA ASN A 322 -15.38 1.16 15.69
C ASN A 322 -14.57 0.00 15.09
N ILE A 323 -13.35 -0.24 15.61
CA ILE A 323 -12.46 -1.32 15.13
C ILE A 323 -12.09 -2.21 16.31
N ILE A 324 -12.39 -3.49 16.19
CA ILE A 324 -11.99 -4.52 17.15
C ILE A 324 -10.81 -5.27 16.57
N LEU A 325 -9.63 -5.08 17.18
CA LEU A 325 -8.37 -5.67 16.71
C LEU A 325 -7.54 -6.11 17.94
N PRO A 326 -7.62 -7.37 18.34
CA PRO A 326 -6.79 -7.90 19.42
C PRO A 326 -5.30 -7.90 19.06
N PRO A 327 -4.39 -7.74 20.03
CA PRO A 327 -2.95 -7.87 19.78
C PRO A 327 -2.58 -9.30 19.41
N GLY A 328 -1.44 -9.46 18.71
CA GLY A 328 -0.91 -10.77 18.32
C GLY A 328 -1.56 -11.34 17.04
N ARG A 329 -2.30 -10.55 16.27
CA ARG A 329 -2.77 -10.91 14.93
C ARG A 329 -1.73 -10.50 13.90
N VAL A 330 -1.82 -11.06 12.70
CA VAL A 330 -0.89 -10.72 11.59
C VAL A 330 -0.88 -9.23 11.24
N VAL A 331 -1.95 -8.50 11.57
CA VAL A 331 -2.07 -7.05 11.38
C VAL A 331 -2.09 -6.25 12.70
N SER A 332 -1.68 -6.85 13.79
CA SER A 332 -1.45 -6.24 15.09
C SER A 332 -0.36 -7.01 15.84
N ALA A 333 0.71 -7.32 15.14
CA ALA A 333 1.79 -8.13 15.67
C ALA A 333 2.49 -7.46 16.85
N VAL A 334 3.02 -8.30 17.73
CA VAL A 334 3.77 -7.86 18.91
C VAL A 334 5.23 -8.32 18.82
N ARG A 335 6.12 -7.60 19.53
CA ARG A 335 7.54 -7.93 19.58
C ARG A 335 7.79 -9.39 19.95
N PRO A 336 8.77 -10.05 19.34
CA PRO A 336 9.76 -9.54 18.38
C PRO A 336 9.43 -9.86 16.90
N SER A 337 8.16 -10.03 16.53
CA SER A 337 7.75 -10.42 15.17
C SER A 337 8.32 -9.53 14.09
N PRO A 338 8.85 -10.08 13.00
CA PRO A 338 9.38 -9.32 11.87
C PRO A 338 8.23 -8.66 11.07
N MET A 339 8.49 -7.47 10.49
CA MET A 339 7.49 -6.65 9.79
C MET A 339 8.00 -6.06 8.49
N ARG A 340 9.11 -6.58 7.94
CA ARG A 340 9.78 -5.96 6.79
C ARG A 340 8.87 -5.79 5.58
N TRP A 341 7.92 -6.71 5.36
CA TRP A 341 6.96 -6.69 4.25
C TRP A 341 5.51 -6.58 4.74
N TRP A 342 5.25 -5.55 5.50
CA TRP A 342 4.06 -5.32 6.32
C TRP A 342 2.74 -5.10 5.56
N MET A 343 2.79 -4.65 4.29
CA MET A 343 1.63 -4.04 3.62
C MET A 343 0.66 -5.03 2.98
N THR A 344 1.05 -6.27 2.74
CA THR A 344 0.31 -7.24 1.91
C THR A 344 -1.01 -7.68 2.57
N PHE A 345 -1.01 -8.03 3.85
CA PHE A 345 -2.22 -8.43 4.57
C PHE A 345 -3.23 -7.29 4.72
N PRO A 346 -2.84 -6.07 5.06
CA PRO A 346 -3.76 -4.92 5.08
C PRO A 346 -4.51 -4.69 3.78
N MET A 347 -3.87 -4.83 2.61
CA MET A 347 -4.54 -4.68 1.31
C MET A 347 -5.67 -5.68 1.13
N THR A 348 -5.42 -6.94 1.49
CA THR A 348 -6.42 -8.01 1.38
C THR A 348 -7.56 -7.82 2.37
N ILE A 349 -7.32 -7.22 3.54
CA ILE A 349 -8.39 -6.88 4.50
C ILE A 349 -9.33 -5.83 3.91
N VAL A 350 -8.82 -4.79 3.23
CA VAL A 350 -9.68 -3.80 2.55
C VAL A 350 -10.62 -4.48 1.56
N ASP A 351 -10.09 -5.33 0.69
CA ASP A 351 -10.88 -6.13 -0.25
C ASP A 351 -11.91 -7.03 0.46
N THR A 352 -11.52 -7.65 1.56
CA THR A 352 -12.39 -8.57 2.30
C THR A 352 -13.54 -7.82 2.98
N ILE A 353 -13.32 -6.58 3.42
CA ILE A 353 -14.39 -5.70 3.92
C ILE A 353 -15.39 -5.39 2.79
N PHE A 354 -14.91 -5.07 1.60
CA PHE A 354 -15.79 -4.86 0.43
C PHE A 354 -16.56 -6.12 0.08
N LYS A 355 -15.90 -7.29 0.11
CA LYS A 355 -16.54 -8.59 -0.12
C LYS A 355 -17.65 -8.87 0.90
N ALA A 356 -17.43 -8.55 2.18
CA ALA A 356 -18.44 -8.72 3.23
C ALA A 356 -19.67 -7.86 2.98
N LEU A 357 -19.47 -6.60 2.56
CA LEU A 357 -20.55 -5.66 2.32
C LEU A 357 -21.20 -5.77 0.93
N ALA A 358 -20.66 -6.58 0.03
CA ALA A 358 -21.19 -6.72 -1.34
C ALA A 358 -22.70 -7.06 -1.41
N PRO A 359 -23.27 -7.94 -0.57
CA PRO A 359 -24.71 -8.19 -0.59
C PRO A 359 -25.56 -6.98 -0.18
N ALA A 360 -25.03 -6.06 0.65
CA ALA A 360 -25.76 -4.91 1.16
C ALA A 360 -25.68 -3.69 0.22
N ILE A 361 -24.51 -3.46 -0.37
CA ILE A 361 -24.22 -2.27 -1.18
C ILE A 361 -23.44 -2.64 -2.46
N PRO A 362 -24.04 -3.46 -3.35
CA PRO A 362 -23.35 -3.95 -4.55
C PRO A 362 -22.86 -2.85 -5.49
N ASP A 363 -23.51 -1.69 -5.49
CA ASP A 363 -23.19 -0.51 -6.28
C ASP A 363 -21.99 0.31 -5.74
N ARG A 364 -21.54 0.03 -4.49
CA ARG A 364 -20.50 0.81 -3.80
C ARG A 364 -19.20 0.03 -3.59
N VAL A 365 -19.18 -1.26 -3.91
CA VAL A 365 -18.02 -2.14 -3.74
C VAL A 365 -17.43 -2.57 -5.08
N ILE A 366 -16.16 -2.99 -5.04
CA ILE A 366 -15.46 -3.60 -6.17
C ILE A 366 -15.22 -5.09 -5.89
N SER A 367 -15.05 -5.88 -6.94
CA SER A 367 -14.51 -7.25 -6.89
C SER A 367 -13.05 -7.22 -6.38
N GLY A 368 -12.46 -8.37 -6.10
CA GLY A 368 -11.08 -8.45 -5.62
C GLY A 368 -10.08 -7.81 -6.60
N HIS A 369 -9.12 -7.03 -6.09
CA HIS A 369 -8.02 -6.50 -6.90
C HIS A 369 -6.76 -7.37 -6.78
N HIS A 370 -5.72 -7.11 -7.57
CA HIS A 370 -4.47 -7.89 -7.53
C HIS A 370 -3.74 -7.85 -6.18
N ALA A 371 -4.07 -6.88 -5.32
CA ALA A 371 -3.69 -6.71 -3.92
C ALA A 371 -2.22 -7.01 -3.60
N ASP A 372 -1.33 -6.45 -4.39
CA ASP A 372 0.12 -6.53 -4.20
C ASP A 372 0.82 -5.33 -4.83
N LEU A 373 2.04 -5.04 -4.39
CA LEU A 373 2.93 -4.08 -5.02
C LEU A 373 3.72 -4.69 -6.18
N LEU A 374 3.81 -6.01 -6.24
CA LEU A 374 4.70 -6.77 -7.11
C LEU A 374 6.10 -6.13 -7.15
N SER A 375 6.70 -6.00 -5.99
CA SER A 375 7.96 -5.30 -5.85
C SER A 375 9.14 -6.27 -5.97
N ALA A 376 10.17 -5.82 -6.69
CA ALA A 376 11.50 -6.43 -6.66
C ALA A 376 12.45 -5.55 -5.84
N ALA A 377 13.15 -6.15 -4.88
CA ALA A 377 14.23 -5.53 -4.15
C ALA A 377 15.57 -6.09 -4.68
N LEU A 378 16.37 -5.21 -5.25
CA LEU A 378 17.63 -5.55 -5.93
C LEU A 378 18.80 -4.89 -5.25
N ASN A 379 19.92 -5.60 -5.15
CA ASN A 379 21.17 -5.01 -4.71
C ASN A 379 22.37 -5.62 -5.44
N GLY A 380 23.38 -4.82 -5.67
CA GLY A 380 24.58 -5.25 -6.38
C GLY A 380 25.69 -4.21 -6.31
N ARG A 381 26.81 -4.52 -6.97
CA ARG A 381 27.92 -3.58 -7.10
C ARG A 381 28.06 -3.11 -8.54
N ARG A 382 28.36 -1.83 -8.71
CA ARG A 382 28.61 -1.26 -10.04
C ARG A 382 29.90 -1.83 -10.62
N PRO A 383 29.89 -2.33 -11.86
CA PRO A 383 31.10 -2.88 -12.47
C PRO A 383 32.26 -1.88 -12.57
N GLU A 384 31.93 -0.60 -12.84
CA GLU A 384 32.91 0.44 -13.12
C GLU A 384 33.66 0.95 -11.88
N ASN A 385 33.09 0.83 -10.67
CA ASN A 385 33.69 1.45 -9.47
C ASN A 385 33.46 0.66 -8.17
N GLY A 386 32.81 -0.52 -8.22
CA GLY A 386 32.53 -1.36 -7.07
C GLY A 386 31.53 -0.79 -6.05
N ARG A 387 30.94 0.38 -6.31
CA ARG A 387 29.98 1.01 -5.38
C ARG A 387 28.69 0.20 -5.29
N LEU A 388 28.21 0.03 -4.06
CA LEU A 388 26.91 -0.59 -3.78
C LEU A 388 25.79 0.24 -4.42
N TRP A 389 24.85 -0.44 -5.05
CA TRP A 389 23.56 0.14 -5.45
C TRP A 389 22.41 -0.67 -4.88
N LEU A 390 21.35 0.02 -4.53
CA LEU A 390 20.12 -0.56 -3.99
C LEU A 390 18.95 0.00 -4.78
N LEU A 391 18.10 -0.88 -5.31
CA LEU A 391 16.79 -0.56 -5.85
C LEU A 391 15.76 -1.28 -4.97
N SER A 392 14.98 -0.50 -4.24
CA SER A 392 13.78 -0.97 -3.55
C SER A 392 12.58 -0.40 -4.27
N GLY A 393 11.57 -1.22 -4.55
CA GLY A 393 10.34 -0.73 -5.16
C GLY A 393 10.34 -0.66 -6.68
N GLY A 394 10.87 -1.69 -7.35
CA GLY A 394 10.60 -1.90 -8.78
C GLY A 394 9.13 -2.31 -8.99
N LEU A 395 8.19 -1.45 -8.60
CA LEU A 395 6.74 -1.70 -8.55
C LEU A 395 6.17 -1.95 -9.94
N ILE A 396 5.10 -2.75 -10.01
CA ILE A 396 4.25 -2.83 -11.20
C ILE A 396 2.77 -2.82 -10.80
N GLY A 397 1.95 -2.11 -11.59
CA GLY A 397 0.50 -2.10 -11.41
C GLY A 397 -0.15 -3.39 -11.90
N GLY A 398 -1.30 -3.71 -11.32
CA GLY A 398 -2.14 -4.84 -11.71
C GLY A 398 -3.57 -4.43 -11.97
N GLY A 399 -4.46 -5.40 -12.05
CA GLY A 399 -5.88 -5.16 -12.30
C GLY A 399 -6.65 -4.89 -11.01
N TRP A 400 -7.51 -3.87 -11.03
CA TRP A 400 -8.52 -3.65 -10.00
C TRP A 400 -9.79 -4.44 -10.31
N GLY A 401 -10.53 -4.80 -9.28
CA GLY A 401 -11.82 -5.45 -9.42
C GLY A 401 -12.83 -4.56 -10.16
N ALA A 402 -13.66 -5.18 -10.97
CA ALA A 402 -14.81 -4.53 -11.58
C ALA A 402 -15.87 -4.18 -10.52
N LYS A 403 -16.76 -3.27 -10.87
CA LYS A 403 -17.93 -2.90 -10.06
C LYS A 403 -19.17 -2.81 -10.92
N GLN A 404 -20.32 -2.71 -10.29
CA GLN A 404 -21.55 -2.43 -11.00
C GLN A 404 -21.44 -1.13 -11.82
N GLY A 405 -21.64 -1.22 -13.12
CA GLY A 405 -21.59 -0.08 -14.03
C GLY A 405 -20.23 0.26 -14.63
N ALA A 406 -19.12 -0.40 -14.18
CA ALA A 406 -17.78 -0.11 -14.72
C ALA A 406 -16.84 -1.30 -14.68
N ASP A 407 -16.04 -1.44 -15.73
CA ASP A 407 -14.91 -2.36 -15.77
C ASP A 407 -13.84 -1.91 -14.76
N GLY A 408 -13.01 -2.84 -14.29
CA GLY A 408 -11.90 -2.56 -13.37
C GLY A 408 -10.78 -1.77 -14.06
N SER A 409 -10.08 -0.93 -13.31
CA SER A 409 -8.91 -0.20 -13.82
C SER A 409 -7.75 -1.15 -14.09
N SER A 410 -7.09 -1.00 -15.25
CA SER A 410 -5.92 -1.78 -15.65
C SER A 410 -4.62 -1.10 -15.23
N ALA A 411 -3.57 -1.88 -14.98
CA ALA A 411 -2.23 -1.38 -14.66
C ALA A 411 -2.17 -0.40 -13.46
N THR A 412 -3.10 -0.52 -12.52
CA THR A 412 -3.24 0.37 -11.37
C THR A 412 -2.51 -0.23 -10.17
N ILE A 413 -1.82 0.60 -9.39
CA ILE A 413 -1.22 0.16 -8.14
C ILE A 413 -2.31 -0.31 -7.15
N CYS A 414 -1.94 -1.07 -6.13
CA CYS A 414 -2.90 -1.57 -5.14
C CYS A 414 -3.57 -0.45 -4.34
N ILE A 415 -4.73 -0.77 -3.72
CA ILE A 415 -5.59 0.21 -3.03
C ILE A 415 -4.89 0.94 -1.88
N ASN A 416 -3.86 0.34 -1.27
CA ASN A 416 -3.14 0.94 -0.15
C ASN A 416 -2.12 2.00 -0.58
N ASP A 417 -1.73 2.00 -1.85
CA ASP A 417 -0.69 2.88 -2.39
C ASP A 417 -1.23 3.99 -3.30
N GLY A 418 -2.53 3.97 -3.56
CA GLY A 418 -3.25 5.10 -4.16
C GLY A 418 -2.71 5.58 -5.50
N ASP A 419 -2.05 6.73 -5.48
CA ASP A 419 -1.52 7.41 -6.67
C ASP A 419 0.01 7.23 -6.82
N THR A 420 0.54 6.12 -6.33
CA THR A 420 1.96 5.77 -6.48
C THR A 420 2.35 5.67 -7.95
N HIS A 421 3.40 6.40 -8.33
CA HIS A 421 3.92 6.39 -9.68
C HIS A 421 5.07 5.38 -9.84
N ASN A 422 5.14 4.75 -11.01
CA ASN A 422 6.32 4.00 -11.39
C ASN A 422 7.47 4.93 -11.73
N SER A 423 8.69 4.53 -11.34
CA SER A 423 9.89 5.24 -11.79
C SER A 423 10.01 5.13 -13.31
N PRO A 424 10.27 6.25 -14.02
CA PRO A 424 10.49 6.24 -15.47
C PRO A 424 11.59 5.25 -15.87
N VAL A 425 11.38 4.55 -16.98
CA VAL A 425 12.32 3.53 -17.49
C VAL A 425 13.72 4.14 -17.67
N GLU A 426 13.80 5.33 -18.22
CA GLU A 426 15.03 6.06 -18.48
C GLU A 426 15.81 6.36 -17.19
N GLN A 427 15.10 6.70 -16.11
CA GLN A 427 15.74 6.94 -14.80
C GLN A 427 16.27 5.63 -14.19
N VAL A 428 15.52 4.53 -14.33
CA VAL A 428 15.94 3.23 -13.83
C VAL A 428 17.20 2.76 -14.55
N GLU A 429 17.21 2.80 -15.88
CA GLU A 429 18.34 2.38 -16.70
C GLU A 429 19.57 3.29 -16.53
N ALA A 430 19.37 4.59 -16.35
CA ALA A 430 20.47 5.54 -16.10
C ALA A 430 21.10 5.36 -14.69
N LYS A 431 20.29 4.97 -13.69
CA LYS A 431 20.74 4.85 -12.29
C LYS A 431 21.24 3.45 -11.91
N TYR A 432 20.78 2.42 -12.60
CA TYR A 432 21.06 1.03 -12.23
C TYR A 432 21.53 0.22 -13.44
N PRO A 433 22.35 -0.80 -13.28
CA PRO A 433 22.78 -1.65 -14.38
C PRO A 433 21.68 -2.65 -14.79
N LEU A 434 20.58 -2.14 -15.27
CA LEU A 434 19.36 -2.85 -15.66
C LEU A 434 18.92 -2.40 -17.06
N VAL A 435 18.23 -3.29 -17.79
CA VAL A 435 17.56 -2.96 -19.05
C VAL A 435 16.12 -3.46 -18.98
N ILE A 436 15.15 -2.58 -19.17
CA ILE A 436 13.73 -2.91 -19.19
C ILE A 436 13.35 -3.31 -20.62
N GLU A 437 13.26 -4.61 -20.87
CA GLU A 437 12.96 -5.14 -22.21
C GLU A 437 11.49 -5.00 -22.60
N ARG A 438 10.59 -5.07 -21.60
CA ARG A 438 9.15 -4.96 -21.80
C ARG A 438 8.46 -4.41 -20.55
N TYR A 439 7.45 -3.59 -20.75
CA TYR A 439 6.47 -3.21 -19.76
C TYR A 439 5.15 -2.90 -20.46
N GLY A 440 4.10 -3.67 -20.21
CA GLY A 440 2.81 -3.52 -20.89
C GLY A 440 1.70 -4.32 -20.23
N LEU A 441 0.49 -4.19 -20.77
CA LEU A 441 -0.67 -4.93 -20.32
C LEU A 441 -0.53 -6.41 -20.62
N ARG A 442 -1.14 -7.23 -19.77
CA ARG A 442 -1.19 -8.69 -19.88
C ARG A 442 -2.57 -9.12 -20.39
N GLU A 443 -2.63 -9.58 -21.63
CA GLU A 443 -3.83 -10.11 -22.25
C GLU A 443 -4.48 -11.21 -21.39
N ASP A 444 -5.80 -11.31 -21.36
CA ASP A 444 -6.59 -12.31 -20.64
C ASP A 444 -6.42 -12.33 -19.10
N SER A 445 -5.75 -11.33 -18.52
CA SER A 445 -5.50 -11.37 -17.07
C SER A 445 -6.69 -10.92 -16.22
N GLY A 446 -7.58 -10.06 -16.74
CA GLY A 446 -8.77 -9.60 -16.01
C GLY A 446 -9.85 -10.70 -15.89
N GLY A 447 -10.54 -10.79 -14.77
CA GLY A 447 -11.67 -11.69 -14.57
C GLY A 447 -12.85 -11.33 -15.48
N ALA A 448 -13.40 -12.32 -16.17
CA ALA A 448 -14.57 -12.10 -17.03
C ALA A 448 -15.81 -11.78 -16.19
N GLY A 449 -16.68 -10.90 -16.71
CA GLY A 449 -17.93 -10.48 -16.07
C GLY A 449 -18.78 -9.65 -17.02
N THR A 450 -19.97 -9.25 -16.60
CA THR A 450 -20.74 -8.18 -17.28
C THR A 450 -19.86 -6.94 -17.35
N TRP A 451 -19.18 -6.65 -16.24
CA TRP A 451 -18.05 -5.73 -16.14
C TRP A 451 -16.79 -6.53 -15.89
N GLN A 452 -15.80 -6.36 -16.76
CA GLN A 452 -14.55 -7.10 -16.74
C GLN A 452 -13.61 -6.53 -15.68
N GLY A 453 -12.90 -7.40 -14.96
CA GLY A 453 -11.79 -6.98 -14.10
C GLY A 453 -10.67 -6.32 -14.90
N GLY A 454 -10.00 -5.33 -14.30
CA GLY A 454 -8.86 -4.67 -14.92
C GLY A 454 -7.72 -5.63 -15.25
N LEU A 455 -6.95 -5.31 -16.28
CA LEU A 455 -5.81 -6.12 -16.70
C LEU A 455 -4.60 -5.88 -15.80
N GLY A 456 -3.85 -6.94 -15.52
CA GLY A 456 -2.52 -6.88 -14.97
C GLY A 456 -1.48 -6.40 -15.98
N THR A 457 -0.24 -6.30 -15.53
CA THR A 457 0.91 -5.95 -16.38
C THR A 457 1.97 -7.03 -16.37
N GLU A 458 2.83 -7.00 -17.38
CA GLU A 458 4.06 -7.79 -17.46
C GLU A 458 5.25 -6.84 -17.54
N LYS A 459 6.29 -7.08 -16.72
CA LYS A 459 7.56 -6.36 -16.77
C LYS A 459 8.71 -7.35 -16.85
N ILE A 460 9.56 -7.19 -17.87
CA ILE A 460 10.76 -8.00 -18.10
C ILE A 460 11.98 -7.08 -17.93
N VAL A 461 12.85 -7.45 -17.00
CA VAL A 461 14.05 -6.67 -16.68
C VAL A 461 15.29 -7.54 -16.76
N ARG A 462 16.18 -7.20 -17.70
CA ARG A 462 17.44 -7.90 -17.95
C ARG A 462 18.58 -7.29 -17.13
N ALA A 463 19.41 -8.16 -16.57
CA ALA A 463 20.64 -7.81 -15.88
C ALA A 463 21.72 -7.30 -16.85
N ALA A 464 22.18 -6.08 -16.68
CA ALA A 464 23.38 -5.54 -17.33
C ALA A 464 24.64 -5.73 -16.48
N ALA A 465 24.49 -6.10 -15.20
CA ALA A 465 25.54 -6.57 -14.29
C ALA A 465 24.93 -7.55 -13.28
N ASP A 466 25.77 -8.30 -12.61
CA ASP A 466 25.33 -9.27 -11.58
C ASP A 466 24.70 -8.56 -10.39
N PHE A 467 23.57 -9.10 -9.91
CA PHE A 467 22.89 -8.58 -8.73
C PHE A 467 22.11 -9.65 -7.98
N MET A 468 21.78 -9.33 -6.73
CA MET A 468 20.89 -10.14 -5.89
C MET A 468 19.43 -9.72 -6.14
N PHE A 469 18.57 -10.69 -6.45
CA PHE A 469 17.16 -10.54 -6.71
C PHE A 469 16.34 -11.07 -5.54
N ASN A 470 15.42 -10.24 -5.06
CA ASN A 470 14.38 -10.62 -4.10
C ASN A 470 13.04 -10.13 -4.64
N ALA A 471 12.02 -10.98 -4.56
CA ALA A 471 10.65 -10.61 -4.84
C ALA A 471 9.74 -11.13 -3.72
N GLN A 472 8.80 -10.30 -3.28
CA GLN A 472 7.78 -10.66 -2.31
C GLN A 472 6.42 -10.33 -2.94
N VAL A 473 5.81 -11.37 -3.48
CA VAL A 473 4.57 -11.27 -4.24
C VAL A 473 3.52 -12.20 -3.65
N GLU A 474 2.34 -11.67 -3.43
CA GLU A 474 1.16 -12.38 -2.98
C GLU A 474 0.17 -12.65 -4.11
N ARG A 475 -0.91 -13.34 -3.79
CA ARG A 475 -1.96 -13.69 -4.75
C ARG A 475 -1.47 -14.45 -5.99
N VAL A 476 -0.46 -15.27 -5.81
CA VAL A 476 -0.01 -16.23 -6.82
C VAL A 476 -1.03 -17.37 -6.91
N GLN A 477 -1.50 -17.89 -5.77
CA GLN A 477 -2.48 -18.98 -5.67
C GLN A 477 -3.85 -18.50 -5.19
N CYS A 478 -3.91 -17.57 -4.24
CA CYS A 478 -5.14 -16.99 -3.71
C CYS A 478 -5.62 -15.83 -4.59
N ARG A 479 -6.12 -16.13 -5.78
CA ARG A 479 -6.45 -15.17 -6.86
C ARG A 479 -7.52 -14.15 -6.45
N PRO A 480 -7.55 -12.96 -7.08
CA PRO A 480 -8.63 -11.99 -6.91
C PRO A 480 -9.98 -12.58 -7.32
N TRP A 481 -10.96 -12.52 -6.41
CA TRP A 481 -12.30 -13.09 -6.64
C TRP A 481 -13.20 -12.16 -7.47
N GLY A 482 -14.09 -12.75 -8.24
CA GLY A 482 -15.22 -12.03 -8.84
C GLY A 482 -16.40 -11.92 -7.88
N LEU A 483 -17.36 -11.05 -8.21
CA LEU A 483 -18.62 -10.88 -7.49
C LEU A 483 -19.82 -11.10 -8.41
N PHE A 484 -20.95 -11.54 -7.85
CA PHE A 484 -22.23 -11.72 -8.54
C PHE A 484 -22.16 -12.51 -9.85
N GLY A 485 -21.38 -13.58 -9.87
CA GLY A 485 -21.21 -14.44 -11.05
C GLY A 485 -20.02 -14.06 -11.94
N GLY A 486 -19.29 -12.99 -11.59
CA GLY A 486 -18.03 -12.64 -12.23
C GLY A 486 -16.93 -13.66 -11.93
N HIS A 487 -16.03 -13.89 -12.88
CA HIS A 487 -14.90 -14.81 -12.73
C HIS A 487 -13.76 -14.17 -11.94
N PRO A 488 -12.89 -14.96 -11.29
CA PRO A 488 -11.68 -14.44 -10.69
C PRO A 488 -10.72 -13.90 -11.76
N GLY A 489 -9.90 -12.93 -11.38
CA GLY A 489 -8.74 -12.50 -12.17
C GLY A 489 -7.63 -13.55 -12.16
N THR A 490 -6.60 -13.41 -12.99
CA THR A 490 -5.39 -14.27 -12.92
C THR A 490 -4.57 -13.96 -11.68
N GLY A 491 -3.75 -14.91 -11.23
CA GLY A 491 -2.79 -14.69 -10.15
C GLY A 491 -1.58 -13.87 -10.59
N ASN A 492 -0.89 -13.32 -9.59
CA ASN A 492 0.44 -12.73 -9.74
C ASN A 492 1.48 -13.82 -10.02
N GLN A 493 2.59 -13.48 -10.67
CA GLN A 493 3.64 -14.46 -11.01
C GLN A 493 5.03 -13.83 -10.92
N VAL A 494 5.99 -14.63 -10.50
CA VAL A 494 7.42 -14.31 -10.52
C VAL A 494 8.15 -15.37 -11.33
N SER A 495 8.90 -14.95 -12.33
CA SER A 495 9.72 -15.83 -13.18
C SER A 495 11.12 -15.27 -13.33
N VAL A 496 12.03 -16.13 -13.76
CA VAL A 496 13.37 -15.75 -14.22
C VAL A 496 13.65 -16.39 -15.58
N ARG A 497 14.39 -15.68 -16.43
CA ARG A 497 14.94 -16.22 -17.66
C ARG A 497 16.45 -16.32 -17.49
N VAL A 498 16.96 -17.55 -17.55
CA VAL A 498 18.37 -17.87 -17.35
C VAL A 498 18.97 -18.25 -18.69
N GLY A 499 19.82 -17.38 -19.23
CA GLY A 499 20.32 -17.49 -20.60
C GLY A 499 19.25 -17.09 -21.65
N PRO A 500 19.48 -17.35 -22.95
CA PRO A 500 18.68 -16.74 -24.01
C PRO A 500 17.26 -17.30 -24.19
N GLU A 501 16.93 -18.49 -23.68
CA GLU A 501 15.73 -19.20 -24.14
C GLU A 501 14.80 -19.80 -23.07
N LYS A 502 15.23 -19.91 -21.81
CA LYS A 502 14.43 -20.63 -20.81
C LYS A 502 13.85 -19.71 -19.75
N GLU A 503 12.54 -19.47 -19.81
CA GLU A 503 11.78 -18.88 -18.71
C GLU A 503 11.33 -19.98 -17.72
N LEU A 504 11.57 -19.74 -16.44
CA LEU A 504 11.19 -20.60 -15.32
C LEU A 504 10.39 -19.80 -14.31
N ARG A 505 9.16 -20.23 -14.02
CA ARG A 505 8.28 -19.61 -13.04
C ARG A 505 8.54 -20.20 -11.65
N PHE A 506 8.63 -19.34 -10.63
CA PHE A 506 8.67 -19.80 -9.24
C PHE A 506 7.28 -20.32 -8.81
N PRO A 507 7.23 -21.42 -8.02
CA PRO A 507 5.95 -21.95 -7.50
C PRO A 507 5.27 -21.03 -6.49
N THR A 508 6.00 -20.09 -5.93
CA THR A 508 5.56 -19.08 -4.96
C THR A 508 6.08 -17.71 -5.34
N GLY A 509 5.43 -16.66 -4.84
CA GLY A 509 5.91 -15.28 -4.96
C GLY A 509 6.99 -14.88 -3.95
N LYS A 510 7.34 -15.75 -3.00
CA LYS A 510 8.32 -15.49 -1.94
C LYS A 510 9.72 -15.91 -2.40
N VAL A 511 10.32 -15.11 -3.28
CA VAL A 511 11.64 -15.39 -3.89
C VAL A 511 12.69 -14.53 -3.20
N LEU A 512 13.63 -15.17 -2.54
CA LEU A 512 14.64 -14.50 -1.72
C LEU A 512 16.05 -14.94 -2.08
N ALA A 513 17.00 -13.99 -2.06
CA ALA A 513 18.43 -14.22 -2.23
C ALA A 513 18.76 -15.04 -3.49
N ARG A 514 18.22 -14.66 -4.65
CA ARG A 514 18.55 -15.28 -5.93
C ARG A 514 19.52 -14.41 -6.70
N GLN A 515 20.70 -14.95 -7.00
CA GLN A 515 21.67 -14.23 -7.82
C GLN A 515 21.31 -14.35 -9.30
N LEU A 516 21.14 -13.21 -9.97
CA LEU A 516 21.06 -13.10 -11.41
C LEU A 516 22.39 -12.59 -11.96
N GLN A 517 22.86 -13.22 -13.04
CA GLN A 517 24.09 -12.86 -13.74
C GLN A 517 23.78 -11.95 -14.93
N THR A 518 24.78 -11.27 -15.42
CA THR A 518 24.68 -10.47 -16.65
C THR A 518 24.07 -11.29 -17.79
N GLY A 519 22.99 -10.77 -18.38
CA GLY A 519 22.21 -11.42 -19.43
C GLY A 519 20.98 -12.19 -18.96
N ASP A 520 20.91 -12.60 -17.66
CA ASP A 520 19.68 -13.15 -17.08
C ASP A 520 18.61 -12.06 -16.96
N ALA A 521 17.33 -12.46 -16.82
CA ALA A 521 16.24 -11.51 -16.57
C ALA A 521 15.31 -12.02 -15.48
N TYR A 522 14.74 -11.10 -14.70
CA TYR A 522 13.55 -11.40 -13.91
C TYR A 522 12.30 -10.88 -14.62
N ILE A 523 11.19 -11.56 -14.37
CA ILE A 523 9.90 -11.27 -14.98
C ILE A 523 8.86 -11.22 -13.87
N LEU A 524 8.17 -10.09 -13.78
CA LEU A 524 7.03 -9.93 -12.89
C LEU A 524 5.76 -9.82 -13.75
N ARG A 525 4.75 -10.64 -13.42
CA ARG A 525 3.42 -10.55 -14.03
C ARG A 525 2.40 -10.26 -12.95
N ALA A 526 1.78 -9.10 -13.03
CA ALA A 526 0.67 -8.76 -12.17
C ALA A 526 -0.59 -9.50 -12.60
N GLY A 527 -1.39 -9.92 -11.64
CA GLY A 527 -2.71 -10.48 -11.87
C GLY A 527 -3.71 -9.40 -12.30
N GLY A 528 -4.79 -9.85 -12.91
CA GLY A 528 -5.95 -9.00 -13.17
C GLY A 528 -6.88 -8.91 -11.97
N GLY A 529 -7.79 -7.93 -11.96
CA GLY A 529 -8.89 -7.86 -11.00
C GLY A 529 -10.01 -8.85 -11.28
N GLY A 530 -10.86 -9.13 -10.29
CA GLY A 530 -12.05 -9.96 -10.47
C GLY A 530 -13.13 -9.27 -11.30
N GLY A 531 -13.90 -10.04 -12.08
CA GLY A 531 -15.06 -9.56 -12.81
C GLY A 531 -16.28 -9.35 -11.91
N PHE A 532 -17.26 -8.61 -12.39
CA PHE A 532 -18.53 -8.36 -11.69
C PHE A 532 -19.72 -8.71 -12.60
N GLY A 533 -20.68 -9.46 -12.08
CA GLY A 533 -21.82 -9.96 -12.86
C GLY A 533 -21.45 -11.07 -13.86
N THR A 534 -22.45 -11.77 -14.41
CA THR A 534 -22.18 -12.89 -15.32
C THR A 534 -21.52 -12.43 -16.61
N PRO A 535 -20.45 -13.11 -17.08
CA PRO A 535 -19.81 -12.80 -18.36
C PRO A 535 -20.76 -12.85 -19.57
N LEU A 536 -21.80 -13.69 -19.48
CA LEU A 536 -22.75 -13.88 -20.57
C LEU A 536 -23.63 -12.63 -20.84
N ASP A 537 -23.66 -11.70 -19.90
CA ASP A 537 -24.39 -10.43 -20.05
C ASP A 537 -23.52 -9.27 -20.57
N ARG A 538 -22.20 -9.51 -20.82
CA ARG A 538 -21.34 -8.44 -21.37
C ARG A 538 -21.81 -8.06 -22.77
N PRO A 539 -22.01 -6.75 -23.06
CA PRO A 539 -22.37 -6.24 -24.37
C PRO A 539 -21.38 -6.67 -25.45
N LEU A 540 -21.89 -7.04 -26.64
CA LEU A 540 -21.02 -7.54 -27.71
C LEU A 540 -20.07 -6.45 -28.24
N GLU A 541 -20.51 -5.20 -28.27
CA GLU A 541 -19.69 -4.06 -28.67
C GLU A 541 -18.44 -3.93 -27.77
N LYS A 542 -18.61 -4.12 -26.45
CA LYS A 542 -17.46 -4.11 -25.52
C LYS A 542 -16.50 -5.27 -25.75
N ILE A 543 -17.02 -6.44 -26.14
CA ILE A 543 -16.17 -7.61 -26.46
C ILE A 543 -15.43 -7.38 -27.78
N GLU A 544 -16.04 -6.73 -28.78
CA GLU A 544 -15.38 -6.35 -30.02
C GLU A 544 -14.25 -5.34 -29.75
N ASP A 545 -14.48 -4.34 -28.90
CA ASP A 545 -13.46 -3.39 -28.46
C ASP A 545 -12.32 -4.10 -27.72
N ASP A 546 -12.62 -4.97 -26.75
CA ASP A 546 -11.62 -5.73 -25.98
C ASP A 546 -10.74 -6.61 -26.87
N LEU A 547 -11.33 -7.24 -27.92
CA LEU A 547 -10.61 -8.03 -28.92
C LEU A 547 -9.71 -7.16 -29.81
N HIS A 548 -10.22 -5.99 -30.22
CA HIS A 548 -9.48 -5.05 -31.07
C HIS A 548 -8.25 -4.49 -30.35
N GLU A 549 -8.41 -4.12 -29.08
CA GLU A 549 -7.35 -3.59 -28.23
C GLU A 549 -6.38 -4.66 -27.70
N GLY A 550 -6.67 -5.95 -27.92
CA GLY A 550 -5.85 -7.06 -27.39
C GLY A 550 -5.96 -7.24 -25.88
N TYR A 551 -7.08 -6.85 -25.29
CA TYR A 551 -7.34 -7.05 -23.86
C TYR A 551 -7.78 -8.47 -23.55
N ILE A 552 -8.49 -9.10 -24.50
CA ILE A 552 -8.87 -10.51 -24.45
C ILE A 552 -8.52 -11.21 -25.74
N SER A 553 -8.19 -12.51 -25.63
CA SER A 553 -7.98 -13.38 -26.76
C SER A 553 -9.32 -13.88 -27.34
N ARG A 554 -9.27 -14.34 -28.58
CA ARG A 554 -10.39 -15.04 -29.20
C ARG A 554 -10.84 -16.24 -28.35
N LYS A 555 -9.91 -17.04 -27.82
CA LYS A 555 -10.16 -18.19 -26.94
C LYS A 555 -11.01 -17.77 -25.73
N ARG A 556 -10.68 -16.63 -25.12
CA ARG A 556 -11.41 -16.11 -23.96
C ARG A 556 -12.79 -15.57 -24.35
N ALA A 557 -12.91 -14.89 -25.49
CA ALA A 557 -14.19 -14.42 -26.00
C ALA A 557 -15.15 -15.61 -26.26
N GLU A 558 -14.66 -16.67 -26.89
CA GLU A 558 -15.44 -17.90 -27.14
C GLU A 558 -15.79 -18.65 -25.85
N GLY A 559 -14.85 -18.75 -24.92
CA GLY A 559 -14.99 -19.55 -23.70
C GLY A 559 -15.77 -18.85 -22.60
N CYS A 560 -15.34 -17.67 -22.18
CA CYS A 560 -15.95 -16.96 -21.05
C CYS A 560 -17.25 -16.26 -21.45
N TYR A 561 -17.24 -15.61 -22.61
CA TYR A 561 -18.34 -14.73 -23.04
C TYR A 561 -19.33 -15.38 -23.98
N GLY A 562 -19.08 -16.65 -24.34
CA GLY A 562 -19.96 -17.43 -25.21
C GLY A 562 -20.05 -16.90 -26.64
N VAL A 563 -19.05 -16.16 -27.11
CA VAL A 563 -19.01 -15.59 -28.46
C VAL A 563 -18.86 -16.71 -29.53
N VAL A 564 -19.54 -16.55 -30.65
CA VAL A 564 -19.37 -17.34 -31.86
C VAL A 564 -18.95 -16.40 -32.97
N PHE A 565 -17.88 -16.76 -33.69
CA PHE A 565 -17.39 -15.97 -34.83
C PHE A 565 -17.86 -16.55 -36.17
N LYS A 566 -18.06 -15.68 -37.14
CA LYS A 566 -18.37 -16.09 -38.53
C LYS A 566 -17.13 -16.72 -39.16
N GLY A 567 -17.29 -17.87 -39.76
CA GLY A 567 -16.30 -18.72 -40.41
C GLY A 567 -14.92 -18.13 -40.70
N GLY A 568 -13.93 -18.38 -39.83
CA GLY A 568 -12.52 -17.96 -40.01
C GLY A 568 -12.24 -16.48 -39.88
N THR A 569 -13.23 -15.65 -39.52
CA THR A 569 -13.08 -14.20 -39.32
C THR A 569 -13.12 -13.82 -37.83
N ASN A 570 -12.77 -12.57 -37.50
CA ASN A 570 -12.99 -12.01 -36.16
C ASN A 570 -14.37 -11.32 -36.01
N GLN A 571 -15.25 -11.46 -37.00
CA GLN A 571 -16.60 -10.91 -36.94
C GLN A 571 -17.51 -11.77 -36.08
N ILE A 572 -18.19 -11.18 -35.11
CA ILE A 572 -19.13 -11.89 -34.22
C ILE A 572 -20.40 -12.28 -35.00
N ASP A 573 -20.84 -13.54 -34.83
CA ASP A 573 -22.17 -14.01 -35.24
C ASP A 573 -23.12 -13.80 -34.06
N VAL A 574 -23.91 -12.72 -34.12
CA VAL A 574 -24.80 -12.30 -33.04
C VAL A 574 -25.85 -13.36 -32.68
N ASP A 575 -26.46 -13.99 -33.70
CA ASP A 575 -27.53 -14.97 -33.47
C ASP A 575 -26.98 -16.30 -32.94
N ALA A 576 -25.84 -16.75 -33.46
CA ALA A 576 -25.17 -17.94 -32.95
C ALA A 576 -24.63 -17.68 -31.51
N THR A 577 -24.12 -16.50 -31.24
CA THR A 577 -23.67 -16.09 -29.89
C THR A 577 -24.85 -16.10 -28.90
N ARG A 578 -25.99 -15.57 -29.27
CA ARG A 578 -27.18 -15.56 -28.41
C ARG A 578 -27.63 -16.99 -28.05
N ARG A 579 -27.68 -17.91 -29.03
CA ARG A 579 -27.99 -19.32 -28.77
C ARG A 579 -26.97 -19.96 -27.83
N ARG A 580 -25.69 -19.78 -28.11
CA ARG A 580 -24.62 -20.34 -27.27
C ARG A 580 -24.63 -19.82 -25.83
N ARG A 581 -24.90 -18.54 -25.63
CA ARG A 581 -25.03 -17.95 -24.27
C ARG A 581 -26.16 -18.61 -23.49
N THR A 582 -27.29 -18.89 -24.12
CA THR A 582 -28.40 -19.63 -23.49
C THR A 582 -27.97 -21.03 -23.05
N ASP A 583 -27.23 -21.76 -23.89
CA ASP A 583 -26.75 -23.12 -23.56
C ASP A 583 -25.71 -23.10 -22.41
N LEU A 584 -24.91 -22.04 -22.31
CA LEU A 584 -23.86 -21.89 -21.28
C LEU A 584 -24.41 -21.49 -19.91
N ILE A 585 -25.63 -20.99 -19.80
CA ILE A 585 -26.28 -20.72 -18.50
C ILE A 585 -26.35 -22.00 -17.68
N ASP A 586 -26.69 -23.11 -18.31
CA ASP A 586 -26.84 -24.41 -17.66
C ASP A 586 -25.53 -25.23 -17.61
N ARG A 587 -24.53 -24.84 -18.38
CA ARG A 587 -23.23 -25.55 -18.50
C ARG A 587 -22.07 -24.59 -18.57
N PRO A 588 -21.80 -23.86 -17.49
CA PRO A 588 -20.71 -22.85 -17.48
C PRO A 588 -19.34 -23.53 -17.65
N ILE A 589 -18.46 -22.88 -18.42
CA ILE A 589 -17.08 -23.32 -18.56
C ILE A 589 -16.33 -22.88 -17.27
N PRO A 590 -15.57 -23.79 -16.63
CA PRO A 590 -14.77 -23.42 -15.48
C PRO A 590 -13.80 -22.30 -15.82
N PRO A 591 -13.71 -21.22 -14.99
CA PRO A 591 -12.82 -20.08 -15.25
C PRO A 591 -11.37 -20.46 -15.49
N ASP A 592 -10.85 -21.42 -14.72
CA ASP A 592 -9.45 -21.86 -14.79
C ASP A 592 -9.09 -22.56 -16.10
N ALA A 593 -10.10 -23.15 -16.82
CA ALA A 593 -9.88 -23.80 -18.12
C ALA A 593 -9.51 -22.81 -19.24
N LEU A 594 -9.66 -21.50 -18.98
CA LEU A 594 -9.51 -20.43 -19.97
C LEU A 594 -8.42 -19.42 -19.58
N ASP A 595 -7.66 -19.76 -18.56
CA ASP A 595 -6.51 -18.93 -18.17
C ASP A 595 -5.45 -18.88 -19.27
N PRO A 596 -4.69 -17.78 -19.36
CA PRO A 596 -3.53 -17.69 -20.25
C PRO A 596 -2.55 -18.84 -20.01
N GLU A 597 -1.92 -19.32 -21.06
CA GLU A 597 -0.83 -20.30 -20.92
C GLU A 597 0.29 -19.71 -20.05
N GLU A 598 0.74 -20.51 -19.10
CA GLU A 598 1.77 -20.09 -18.15
C GLU A 598 3.10 -20.78 -18.48
N SER A 599 4.21 -20.08 -18.20
CA SER A 599 5.55 -20.64 -18.29
C SER A 599 5.71 -21.87 -17.37
N ALA A 600 6.64 -22.77 -17.72
CA ALA A 600 6.91 -23.96 -16.93
C ALA A 600 7.30 -23.62 -15.49
N VAL A 601 6.70 -24.31 -14.53
CA VAL A 601 7.06 -24.16 -13.11
C VAL A 601 8.48 -24.70 -12.89
N MET A 602 9.28 -23.95 -12.19
CA MET A 602 10.66 -24.30 -11.84
C MET A 602 10.68 -25.59 -11.01
N SER A 603 11.53 -26.53 -11.41
CA SER A 603 11.77 -27.74 -10.62
C SER A 603 12.73 -27.44 -9.45
N ALA A 604 12.75 -28.31 -8.43
CA ALA A 604 13.72 -28.22 -7.34
C ALA A 604 15.18 -28.24 -7.84
N ASP A 605 15.46 -28.97 -8.91
CA ASP A 605 16.78 -29.01 -9.54
C ASP A 605 17.15 -27.70 -10.25
N ASP A 606 16.18 -27.07 -10.92
CA ASP A 606 16.38 -25.73 -11.51
C ASP A 606 16.66 -24.70 -10.42
N GLU A 607 15.89 -24.73 -9.34
CA GLU A 607 16.06 -23.83 -8.19
C GLU A 607 17.41 -24.05 -7.51
N ALA A 608 17.83 -25.30 -7.29
CA ALA A 608 19.14 -25.64 -6.73
C ALA A 608 20.28 -25.12 -7.61
N LYS A 609 20.19 -25.23 -8.94
CA LYS A 609 21.17 -24.69 -9.89
C LYS A 609 21.29 -23.16 -9.79
N LEU A 610 20.17 -22.45 -9.70
CA LEU A 610 20.14 -21.00 -9.50
C LEU A 610 20.79 -20.60 -8.16
N PHE A 611 20.54 -21.37 -7.11
CA PHE A 611 21.11 -21.13 -5.78
C PHE A 611 22.63 -21.40 -5.71
N THR A 612 23.14 -22.40 -6.45
CA THR A 612 24.56 -22.74 -6.50
C THR A 612 25.38 -21.65 -7.21
N ARG A 613 24.79 -20.96 -8.19
CA ARG A 613 25.39 -19.77 -8.83
C ARG A 613 25.65 -18.66 -7.80
N GLY A 614 24.74 -18.45 -6.82
CA GLY A 614 24.90 -17.44 -5.76
C GLY A 614 26.04 -17.69 -4.79
N LYS A 615 26.36 -18.94 -4.47
CA LYS A 615 27.45 -19.29 -3.54
C LYS A 615 28.85 -18.86 -4.02
N SER A 616 29.07 -18.82 -5.32
CA SER A 616 30.36 -18.38 -5.90
C SER A 616 30.60 -16.87 -5.79
N PHE A 617 29.52 -16.07 -5.65
CA PHE A 617 29.61 -14.62 -5.50
C PHE A 617 29.91 -14.22 -4.05
N LEU A 618 29.25 -14.83 -3.07
CA LEU A 618 29.51 -14.57 -1.64
C LEU A 618 30.97 -14.92 -1.27
N ALA A 619 31.55 -15.96 -1.90
CA ALA A 619 32.95 -16.31 -1.71
C ALA A 619 33.95 -15.30 -2.33
N ARG A 620 33.53 -14.41 -3.22
CA ARG A 620 34.38 -13.36 -3.81
C ARG A 620 34.18 -11.98 -3.15
N CYS A 621 33.27 -11.86 -2.22
CA CYS A 621 32.95 -10.62 -1.51
C CYS A 621 33.39 -10.60 -0.04
N CYS A 622 33.99 -11.72 0.46
CA CYS A 622 34.67 -11.84 1.76
C CYS A 622 36.16 -11.64 1.66
#